data_cd77a768a13f281299c1ff98980af12a
#
_entry.id   cd77a768a13f281299c1ff98980af12a
#
_cell.length_a   1.000
_cell.length_b   1.000
_cell.length_c   1.000
_cell.angle_alpha   90.00
_cell.angle_beta   90.00
_cell.angle_gamma   90.00
#
_symmetry.space_group_name_H-M   'P 1'
#
loop_
_entity.id
_entity.type
_entity.pdbx_description
1 polymer ?
#
loop_
_entity_poly.entity_id
_entity_poly.type
_entity_poly.pdbx_seq_one_letter_code
_entity_poly.pdbx_strand_id
1 'polypeptide(L)'
;MSAPEYLRYTVAGYDEFCLGFGGESARRILIIPPLFDEMNRMRRVLVSAMRNLAGRGVGCVLIDLPGCNESLALLKDQSLDSWRDTVDTCATQLAVTHIASIRGGALIDDRQRDLPHWRLAPVKGASLIKTMIRTRIAGEKEAGNSISEAQLMQQAETAPIELAGNLLGPDMITQLAVAEPLALANLTERKLGEDIIGSPLWLRAEPQDDDAFAANIAADLDRWSASCGG
;
A
#
# COMPACT_ATOMS: atom_id res chain seq x y z
N MET A 1 12.27 23.01 -2.93
CA MET A 1 11.72 21.66 -2.64
C MET A 1 10.54 21.84 -1.69
N SER A 2 9.37 21.28 -2.00
CA SER A 2 8.22 21.31 -1.08
C SER A 2 8.57 20.58 0.22
N ALA A 3 8.26 21.20 1.36
CA ALA A 3 8.42 20.56 2.66
C ALA A 3 7.39 19.43 2.82
N PRO A 4 7.67 18.39 3.59
CA PRO A 4 6.68 17.39 3.95
C PRO A 4 5.60 18.01 4.86
N GLU A 5 4.38 17.58 4.66
CA GLU A 5 3.22 17.94 5.46
C GLU A 5 2.67 16.70 6.16
N TYR A 6 2.37 16.81 7.44
CA TYR A 6 1.67 15.73 8.16
C TYR A 6 0.18 16.08 8.18
N LEU A 7 -0.58 15.32 7.39
CA LEU A 7 -2.02 15.48 7.26
C LEU A 7 -2.74 14.48 8.18
N ARG A 8 -3.97 14.80 8.55
CA ARG A 8 -4.82 13.92 9.35
C ARG A 8 -6.11 13.59 8.62
N TYR A 9 -6.62 12.43 8.83
CA TYR A 9 -7.98 12.03 8.50
C TYR A 9 -8.55 11.19 9.65
N THR A 10 -9.87 11.22 9.83
CA THR A 10 -10.53 10.50 10.93
C THR A 10 -11.32 9.33 10.36
N VAL A 11 -11.07 8.13 10.85
CA VAL A 11 -11.78 6.90 10.47
C VAL A 11 -12.02 6.03 11.69
N ALA A 12 -13.22 5.44 11.81
CA ALA A 12 -13.62 4.55 12.91
C ALA A 12 -13.35 5.11 14.32
N GLY A 13 -13.35 6.44 14.48
CA GLY A 13 -13.09 7.12 15.76
C GLY A 13 -11.62 7.33 16.10
N TYR A 14 -10.70 7.01 15.20
CA TYR A 14 -9.27 7.27 15.32
C TYR A 14 -8.83 8.39 14.36
N ASP A 15 -7.89 9.21 14.83
CA ASP A 15 -7.14 10.13 13.97
C ASP A 15 -5.94 9.39 13.42
N GLU A 16 -5.93 9.22 12.11
CA GLU A 16 -4.84 8.59 11.37
C GLU A 16 -4.03 9.63 10.58
N PHE A 17 -2.82 9.27 10.19
CA PHE A 17 -1.90 10.19 9.56
C PHE A 17 -1.63 9.85 8.10
N CYS A 18 -1.27 10.90 7.35
CA CYS A 18 -0.73 10.81 6.00
C CYS A 18 0.50 11.70 5.88
N LEU A 19 1.44 11.29 5.05
CA LEU A 19 2.53 12.16 4.62
C LEU A 19 2.14 12.83 3.30
N GLY A 20 2.12 14.16 3.27
CA GLY A 20 1.78 14.97 2.11
C GLY A 20 2.95 15.75 1.54
N PHE A 21 2.87 16.07 0.24
CA PHE A 21 3.71 17.03 -0.45
C PHE A 21 2.86 17.78 -1.49
N GLY A 22 3.11 19.08 -1.67
CA GLY A 22 2.48 19.88 -2.73
C GLY A 22 0.97 20.11 -2.52
N GLY A 23 0.54 20.41 -1.29
CA GLY A 23 -0.85 20.46 -0.85
C GLY A 23 -1.78 21.40 -1.63
N GLU A 24 -1.26 22.44 -2.30
CA GLU A 24 -2.07 23.43 -3.07
C GLU A 24 -2.31 23.02 -4.54
N SER A 25 -1.84 21.85 -4.96
CA SER A 25 -2.01 21.40 -6.34
C SER A 25 -3.45 21.00 -6.65
N ALA A 26 -3.96 21.40 -7.81
CA ALA A 26 -5.26 20.95 -8.32
C ALA A 26 -5.27 19.44 -8.63
N ARG A 27 -4.12 18.85 -8.98
CA ARG A 27 -3.93 17.41 -9.10
C ARG A 27 -3.38 16.88 -7.79
N ARG A 28 -4.14 16.06 -7.07
CA ARG A 28 -3.74 15.44 -5.81
C ARG A 28 -3.88 13.92 -5.91
N ILE A 29 -2.76 13.20 -5.82
CA ILE A 29 -2.70 11.74 -5.94
C ILE A 29 -2.65 11.13 -4.53
N LEU A 30 -3.59 10.24 -4.20
CA LEU A 30 -3.48 9.36 -3.04
C LEU A 30 -2.60 8.17 -3.42
N ILE A 31 -1.51 7.99 -2.70
CA ILE A 31 -0.60 6.85 -2.87
C ILE A 31 -0.92 5.82 -1.79
N ILE A 32 -1.36 4.65 -2.24
CA ILE A 32 -1.61 3.49 -1.40
C ILE A 32 -0.38 2.59 -1.50
N PRO A 33 0.40 2.44 -0.42
CA PRO A 33 1.64 1.67 -0.44
C PRO A 33 1.38 0.17 -0.63
N PRO A 34 2.41 -0.63 -0.89
CA PRO A 34 2.34 -2.07 -0.66
C PRO A 34 1.89 -2.37 0.76
N LEU A 35 1.29 -3.54 0.97
CA LEU A 35 0.80 -3.93 2.29
C LEU A 35 1.88 -4.66 3.10
N PHE A 36 1.75 -4.60 4.41
CA PHE A 36 2.57 -5.31 5.39
C PHE A 36 4.07 -4.95 5.28
N ASP A 37 4.95 -5.94 5.34
CA ASP A 37 6.40 -5.77 5.32
C ASP A 37 6.93 -5.17 4.00
N GLU A 38 6.23 -5.37 2.87
CA GLU A 38 6.58 -4.72 1.60
C GLU A 38 6.48 -3.18 1.69
N MET A 39 5.57 -2.65 2.53
CA MET A 39 5.40 -1.21 2.75
C MET A 39 6.68 -0.57 3.29
N ASN A 40 7.30 -1.18 4.29
CA ASN A 40 8.53 -0.64 4.90
C ASN A 40 9.68 -0.59 3.91
N ARG A 41 9.79 -1.61 3.04
CA ARG A 41 10.84 -1.69 2.01
C ARG A 41 10.68 -0.63 0.92
N MET A 42 9.43 -0.25 0.61
CA MET A 42 9.14 0.71 -0.44
C MET A 42 9.03 2.16 0.06
N ARG A 43 8.89 2.40 1.37
CA ARG A 43 8.58 3.74 1.92
C ARG A 43 9.58 4.81 1.47
N ARG A 44 10.89 4.52 1.48
CA ARG A 44 11.92 5.50 1.08
C ARG A 44 11.79 5.92 -0.38
N VAL A 45 11.61 4.95 -1.27
CA VAL A 45 11.43 5.20 -2.71
C VAL A 45 10.14 5.97 -2.97
N LEU A 46 9.04 5.60 -2.30
CA LEU A 46 7.76 6.32 -2.44
C LEU A 46 7.88 7.77 -1.96
N VAL A 47 8.52 8.03 -0.83
CA VAL A 47 8.76 9.39 -0.34
C VAL A 47 9.65 10.19 -1.30
N SER A 48 10.68 9.58 -1.90
CA SER A 48 11.50 10.22 -2.94
C SER A 48 10.69 10.51 -4.20
N ALA A 49 9.82 9.59 -4.63
CA ALA A 49 8.91 9.81 -5.76
C ALA A 49 7.94 10.97 -5.48
N MET A 50 7.38 11.06 -4.26
CA MET A 50 6.50 12.16 -3.85
C MET A 50 7.19 13.52 -3.91
N ARG A 51 8.44 13.61 -3.45
CA ARG A 51 9.24 14.85 -3.58
C ARG A 51 9.44 15.26 -5.03
N ASN A 52 9.72 14.28 -5.90
CA ASN A 52 9.86 14.51 -7.34
C ASN A 52 8.54 14.97 -7.99
N LEU A 53 7.40 14.39 -7.58
CA LEU A 53 6.06 14.79 -8.02
C LEU A 53 5.75 16.24 -7.60
N ALA A 54 5.98 16.57 -6.34
CA ALA A 54 5.76 17.93 -5.83
C ALA A 54 6.62 18.97 -6.57
N GLY A 55 7.87 18.61 -6.93
CA GLY A 55 8.73 19.43 -7.79
C GLY A 55 8.18 19.65 -9.21
N ARG A 56 7.24 18.82 -9.67
CA ARG A 56 6.52 18.93 -10.96
C ARG A 56 5.16 19.62 -10.81
N GLY A 57 4.79 20.08 -9.61
CA GLY A 57 3.51 20.73 -9.34
C GLY A 57 2.34 19.75 -9.15
N VAL A 58 2.61 18.48 -8.82
CA VAL A 58 1.60 17.47 -8.50
C VAL A 58 1.58 17.25 -6.98
N GLY A 59 0.43 17.46 -6.35
CA GLY A 59 0.21 17.14 -4.95
C GLY A 59 0.10 15.63 -4.76
N CYS A 60 0.63 15.11 -3.65
CA CYS A 60 0.54 13.69 -3.35
C CYS A 60 0.46 13.45 -1.84
N VAL A 61 -0.24 12.39 -1.48
CA VAL A 61 -0.48 11.97 -0.11
C VAL A 61 -0.19 10.48 -0.01
N LEU A 62 0.70 10.07 0.88
CA LEU A 62 0.95 8.67 1.23
C LEU A 62 0.16 8.35 2.49
N ILE A 63 -0.79 7.44 2.39
CA ILE A 63 -1.63 7.03 3.50
C ILE A 63 -0.87 6.10 4.45
N ASP A 64 -1.04 6.31 5.75
CA ASP A 64 -0.74 5.31 6.78
C ASP A 64 -2.07 4.61 7.16
N LEU A 65 -2.08 3.29 7.07
CA LEU A 65 -3.28 2.48 7.32
C LEU A 65 -3.46 2.20 8.82
N PRO A 66 -4.70 2.08 9.34
CA PRO A 66 -4.93 1.70 10.72
C PRO A 66 -4.20 0.42 11.09
N GLY A 67 -3.51 0.45 12.24
CA GLY A 67 -2.67 -0.65 12.72
C GLY A 67 -1.26 -0.68 12.13
N CYS A 68 -0.89 0.28 11.28
CA CYS A 68 0.44 0.39 10.70
C CYS A 68 1.13 1.69 11.15
N ASN A 69 2.47 1.71 11.15
CA ASN A 69 3.30 2.87 11.50
C ASN A 69 2.90 3.51 12.85
N GLU A 70 2.45 4.78 12.83
CA GLU A 70 2.09 5.56 14.02
C GLU A 70 0.61 5.42 14.43
N SER A 71 -0.16 4.52 13.80
CA SER A 71 -1.55 4.28 14.15
C SER A 71 -1.69 3.73 15.56
N LEU A 72 -2.69 4.22 16.30
CA LEU A 72 -3.05 3.71 17.63
C LEU A 72 -4.00 2.51 17.56
N ALA A 73 -4.54 2.20 16.39
CA ALA A 73 -5.35 1.00 16.18
C ALA A 73 -4.47 -0.26 16.20
N LEU A 74 -5.05 -1.39 16.58
CA LEU A 74 -4.32 -2.65 16.56
C LEU A 74 -4.47 -3.33 15.20
N LEU A 75 -3.37 -3.76 14.60
CA LEU A 75 -3.38 -4.43 13.30
C LEU A 75 -4.21 -5.72 13.32
N LYS A 76 -4.19 -6.47 14.40
CA LYS A 76 -4.97 -7.70 14.56
C LYS A 76 -6.50 -7.50 14.51
N ASP A 77 -6.95 -6.26 14.71
CA ASP A 77 -8.37 -5.89 14.70
C ASP A 77 -8.78 -5.26 13.34
N GLN A 78 -7.85 -5.21 12.37
CA GLN A 78 -8.10 -4.70 11.03
C GLN A 78 -8.48 -5.81 10.04
N SER A 79 -9.16 -5.41 8.97
CA SER A 79 -9.52 -6.27 7.84
C SER A 79 -9.24 -5.54 6.51
N LEU A 80 -9.29 -6.24 5.37
CA LEU A 80 -9.21 -5.57 4.07
C LEU A 80 -10.39 -4.62 3.86
N ASP A 81 -11.58 -4.97 4.35
CA ASP A 81 -12.75 -4.11 4.22
C ASP A 81 -12.60 -2.83 5.06
N SER A 82 -12.11 -2.92 6.31
CA SER A 82 -11.83 -1.73 7.10
C SER A 82 -10.77 -0.83 6.44
N TRP A 83 -9.77 -1.40 5.79
CA TRP A 83 -8.77 -0.65 5.04
C TRP A 83 -9.32 -0.03 3.74
N ARG A 84 -10.25 -0.71 3.03
CA ARG A 84 -10.97 -0.11 1.89
C ARG A 84 -11.77 1.11 2.29
N ASP A 85 -12.51 1.00 3.40
CA ASP A 85 -13.29 2.12 3.96
C ASP A 85 -12.36 3.26 4.45
N THR A 86 -11.18 2.91 4.95
CA THR A 86 -10.14 3.87 5.32
C THR A 86 -9.62 4.65 4.11
N VAL A 87 -9.31 3.96 3.02
CA VAL A 87 -8.86 4.59 1.76
C VAL A 87 -9.93 5.52 1.21
N ASP A 88 -11.19 5.08 1.19
CA ASP A 88 -12.34 5.87 0.77
C ASP A 88 -12.50 7.16 1.59
N THR A 89 -12.45 7.02 2.91
CA THR A 89 -12.55 8.13 3.86
C THR A 89 -11.40 9.14 3.69
N CYS A 90 -10.18 8.63 3.60
CA CYS A 90 -8.99 9.47 3.40
C CYS A 90 -9.06 10.21 2.05
N ALA A 91 -9.45 9.52 0.97
CA ALA A 91 -9.59 10.10 -0.35
C ALA A 91 -10.60 11.25 -0.35
N THR A 92 -11.74 11.05 0.31
CA THR A 92 -12.82 12.03 0.42
C THR A 92 -12.41 13.23 1.29
N GLN A 93 -11.89 13.00 2.50
CA GLN A 93 -11.53 14.07 3.42
C GLN A 93 -10.38 14.94 2.91
N LEU A 94 -9.44 14.35 2.17
CA LEU A 94 -8.30 15.08 1.61
C LEU A 94 -8.54 15.56 0.17
N ALA A 95 -9.76 15.40 -0.36
CA ALA A 95 -10.16 15.83 -1.70
C ALA A 95 -9.16 15.40 -2.79
N VAL A 96 -8.78 14.11 -2.79
CA VAL A 96 -7.87 13.58 -3.80
C VAL A 96 -8.58 13.47 -5.15
N THR A 97 -7.83 13.59 -6.22
CA THR A 97 -8.34 13.54 -7.59
C THR A 97 -7.94 12.27 -8.34
N HIS A 98 -6.94 11.55 -7.83
CA HIS A 98 -6.37 10.35 -8.46
C HIS A 98 -5.94 9.36 -7.39
N ILE A 99 -5.95 8.08 -7.71
CA ILE A 99 -5.48 7.01 -6.82
C ILE A 99 -4.33 6.25 -7.49
N ALA A 100 -3.23 6.09 -6.77
CA ALA A 100 -2.08 5.30 -7.21
C ALA A 100 -1.80 4.22 -6.17
N SER A 101 -1.88 2.96 -6.54
CA SER A 101 -1.63 1.83 -5.65
C SER A 101 -0.47 0.97 -6.13
N ILE A 102 0.28 0.43 -5.18
CA ILE A 102 1.45 -0.39 -5.44
C ILE A 102 1.24 -1.76 -4.82
N ARG A 103 1.49 -2.82 -5.60
CA ARG A 103 1.45 -4.21 -5.13
C ARG A 103 0.09 -4.55 -4.48
N GLY A 104 0.13 -4.97 -3.19
CA GLY A 104 -1.05 -5.27 -2.40
C GLY A 104 -1.97 -4.08 -2.12
N GLY A 105 -1.51 -2.85 -2.27
CA GLY A 105 -2.36 -1.65 -2.20
C GLY A 105 -3.53 -1.68 -3.17
N ALA A 106 -3.39 -2.40 -4.30
CA ALA A 106 -4.45 -2.63 -5.28
C ALA A 106 -5.61 -3.52 -4.77
N LEU A 107 -5.50 -4.11 -3.59
CA LEU A 107 -6.58 -4.88 -2.96
C LEU A 107 -7.55 -4.01 -2.16
N ILE A 108 -7.20 -2.74 -1.94
CA ILE A 108 -7.96 -1.83 -1.08
C ILE A 108 -8.28 -0.48 -1.75
N ASP A 109 -8.06 -0.34 -3.06
CA ASP A 109 -8.24 0.91 -3.81
C ASP A 109 -9.60 1.02 -4.53
N ASP A 110 -10.52 0.09 -4.32
CA ASP A 110 -11.69 -0.14 -5.18
C ASP A 110 -12.99 0.58 -4.76
N ARG A 111 -12.98 1.42 -3.72
CA ARG A 111 -14.17 2.17 -3.29
C ARG A 111 -14.41 3.44 -4.12
N GLN A 112 -13.37 4.19 -4.45
CA GLN A 112 -13.42 5.45 -5.24
C GLN A 112 -13.40 5.16 -6.75
N ARG A 113 -14.42 4.44 -7.26
CA ARG A 113 -14.45 3.89 -8.63
C ARG A 113 -14.51 4.94 -9.74
N ASP A 114 -14.97 6.14 -9.43
CA ASP A 114 -15.11 7.23 -10.38
C ASP A 114 -13.79 7.98 -10.61
N LEU A 115 -12.85 7.85 -9.68
CA LEU A 115 -11.53 8.45 -9.83
C LEU A 115 -10.65 7.63 -10.80
N PRO A 116 -9.70 8.28 -11.49
CA PRO A 116 -8.65 7.58 -12.21
C PRO A 116 -7.75 6.77 -11.28
N HIS A 117 -7.44 5.52 -11.67
CA HIS A 117 -6.59 4.60 -10.93
C HIS A 117 -5.32 4.25 -11.72
N TRP A 118 -4.21 4.25 -11.00
CA TRP A 118 -2.92 3.76 -11.48
C TRP A 118 -2.41 2.67 -10.53
N ARG A 119 -1.98 1.54 -11.09
CA ARG A 119 -1.46 0.42 -10.30
C ARG A 119 -0.10 -0.01 -10.79
N LEU A 120 0.86 -0.17 -9.87
CA LEU A 120 2.17 -0.75 -10.16
C LEU A 120 2.25 -2.18 -9.62
N ALA A 121 2.44 -3.14 -10.54
CA ALA A 121 2.66 -4.55 -10.24
C ALA A 121 1.65 -5.11 -9.22
N PRO A 122 0.32 -4.98 -9.44
CA PRO A 122 -0.69 -5.46 -8.51
C PRO A 122 -0.53 -6.95 -8.22
N VAL A 123 -0.93 -7.39 -7.01
CA VAL A 123 -0.77 -8.76 -6.55
C VAL A 123 -2.03 -9.26 -5.84
N LYS A 124 -2.33 -10.55 -5.99
CA LYS A 124 -3.43 -11.21 -5.28
C LYS A 124 -3.10 -11.39 -3.80
N GLY A 125 -4.11 -11.30 -2.93
CA GLY A 125 -3.95 -11.48 -1.49
C GLY A 125 -3.39 -12.85 -1.10
N ALA A 126 -3.83 -13.91 -1.78
CA ALA A 126 -3.27 -15.27 -1.59
C ALA A 126 -1.75 -15.33 -1.80
N SER A 127 -1.20 -14.53 -2.74
CA SER A 127 0.25 -14.48 -2.97
C SER A 127 0.99 -13.79 -1.82
N LEU A 128 0.39 -12.75 -1.21
CA LEU A 128 0.94 -12.08 -0.02
C LEU A 128 0.97 -13.04 1.17
N ILE A 129 -0.16 -13.70 1.47
CA ILE A 129 -0.24 -14.70 2.54
C ILE A 129 0.83 -15.78 2.35
N LYS A 130 0.92 -16.36 1.16
CA LYS A 130 1.90 -17.43 0.87
C LYS A 130 3.34 -16.97 1.12
N THR A 131 3.66 -15.72 0.78
CA THR A 131 5.00 -15.16 1.03
C THR A 131 5.24 -15.00 2.53
N MET A 132 4.30 -14.43 3.27
CA MET A 132 4.42 -14.24 4.71
C MET A 132 4.48 -15.58 5.48
N ILE A 133 3.69 -16.57 5.09
CA ILE A 133 3.73 -17.93 5.66
C ILE A 133 5.10 -18.58 5.45
N ARG A 134 5.67 -18.47 4.24
CA ARG A 134 7.02 -19.00 3.96
C ARG A 134 8.08 -18.36 4.85
N THR A 135 8.01 -17.05 5.06
CA THR A 135 8.89 -16.32 5.98
C THR A 135 8.74 -16.83 7.40
N ARG A 136 7.50 -17.03 7.89
CA ARG A 136 7.23 -17.57 9.22
C ARG A 136 7.78 -18.98 9.39
N ILE A 137 7.52 -19.89 8.44
CA ILE A 137 8.01 -21.28 8.49
C ILE A 137 9.54 -21.31 8.48
N ALA A 138 10.20 -20.45 7.70
CA ALA A 138 11.66 -20.38 7.67
C ALA A 138 12.22 -19.94 9.03
N GLY A 139 11.64 -18.90 9.64
CA GLY A 139 12.05 -18.45 10.99
C GLY A 139 11.83 -19.49 12.08
N GLU A 140 10.71 -20.23 12.06
CA GLU A 140 10.48 -21.33 13.00
C GLU A 140 11.52 -22.45 12.86
N LYS A 141 11.86 -22.79 11.59
CA LYS A 141 12.90 -23.80 11.34
C LYS A 141 14.27 -23.36 11.85
N GLU A 142 14.63 -22.10 11.71
CA GLU A 142 15.88 -21.54 12.26
C GLU A 142 15.89 -21.56 13.79
N ALA A 143 14.74 -21.39 14.43
CA ALA A 143 14.55 -21.50 15.87
C ALA A 143 14.49 -22.98 16.37
N GLY A 144 14.60 -23.96 15.49
CA GLY A 144 14.53 -25.38 15.83
C GLY A 144 13.10 -25.93 15.98
N ASN A 145 12.10 -25.16 15.60
CA ASN A 145 10.68 -25.55 15.62
C ASN A 145 10.23 -26.08 14.26
N SER A 146 9.04 -26.70 14.24
CA SER A 146 8.40 -27.15 13.01
C SER A 146 6.93 -26.75 13.04
N ILE A 147 6.51 -25.96 12.05
CA ILE A 147 5.12 -25.61 11.82
C ILE A 147 4.81 -25.71 10.33
N SER A 148 3.65 -26.22 9.99
CA SER A 148 3.20 -26.33 8.61
C SER A 148 2.26 -25.17 8.22
N GLU A 149 2.13 -24.90 6.92
CA GLU A 149 1.15 -23.94 6.39
C GLU A 149 -0.28 -24.28 6.86
N ALA A 150 -0.65 -25.58 6.83
CA ALA A 150 -1.98 -26.02 7.27
C ALA A 150 -2.24 -25.71 8.76
N GLN A 151 -1.25 -25.91 9.63
CA GLN A 151 -1.37 -25.56 11.04
C GLN A 151 -1.52 -24.05 11.26
N LEU A 152 -0.74 -23.23 10.55
CA LEU A 152 -0.87 -21.78 10.62
C LEU A 152 -2.25 -21.31 10.15
N MET A 153 -2.74 -21.82 9.02
CA MET A 153 -4.06 -21.45 8.52
C MET A 153 -5.19 -21.91 9.45
N GLN A 154 -5.09 -23.08 10.05
CA GLN A 154 -6.05 -23.56 11.05
C GLN A 154 -6.05 -22.66 12.30
N GLN A 155 -4.89 -22.23 12.78
CA GLN A 155 -4.82 -21.27 13.90
C GLN A 155 -5.45 -19.94 13.53
N ALA A 156 -5.24 -19.46 12.30
CA ALA A 156 -5.79 -18.20 11.78
C ALA A 156 -7.32 -18.16 11.72
N GLU A 157 -8.01 -19.30 11.72
CA GLU A 157 -9.48 -19.33 11.69
C GLU A 157 -10.11 -18.76 12.98
N THR A 158 -9.42 -18.86 14.11
CA THR A 158 -10.00 -18.54 15.43
C THR A 158 -9.19 -17.56 16.26
N ALA A 159 -7.94 -17.31 15.90
CA ALA A 159 -7.05 -16.44 16.67
C ALA A 159 -6.10 -15.66 15.74
N PRO A 160 -5.65 -14.47 16.16
CA PRO A 160 -4.61 -13.74 15.44
C PRO A 160 -3.32 -14.57 15.35
N ILE A 161 -2.68 -14.53 14.18
CA ILE A 161 -1.38 -15.17 13.94
C ILE A 161 -0.35 -14.13 13.51
N GLU A 162 0.89 -14.37 13.91
CA GLU A 162 2.00 -13.54 13.46
C GLU A 162 2.59 -14.09 12.15
N LEU A 163 2.60 -13.27 11.11
CA LEU A 163 3.19 -13.56 9.82
C LEU A 163 4.15 -12.44 9.41
N ALA A 164 5.41 -12.75 9.21
CA ALA A 164 6.46 -11.79 8.81
C ALA A 164 6.47 -10.51 9.67
N GLY A 165 6.35 -10.65 11.01
CA GLY A 165 6.32 -9.55 11.96
C GLY A 165 4.98 -8.80 12.06
N ASN A 166 3.94 -9.26 11.36
CA ASN A 166 2.60 -8.66 11.40
C ASN A 166 1.64 -9.57 12.17
N LEU A 167 1.02 -9.08 13.22
CA LEU A 167 -0.03 -9.82 13.94
C LEU A 167 -1.37 -9.59 13.25
N LEU A 168 -1.83 -10.58 12.48
CA LEU A 168 -3.03 -10.50 11.64
C LEU A 168 -4.18 -11.28 12.26
N GLY A 169 -5.36 -10.64 12.30
CA GLY A 169 -6.60 -11.28 12.77
C GLY A 169 -7.24 -12.21 11.74
N PRO A 170 -8.18 -13.06 12.19
CA PRO A 170 -8.90 -14.00 11.31
C PRO A 170 -9.56 -13.34 10.09
N ASP A 171 -10.20 -12.19 10.29
CA ASP A 171 -10.89 -11.47 9.20
C ASP A 171 -9.91 -11.02 8.11
N MET A 172 -8.75 -10.47 8.51
CA MET A 172 -7.72 -10.06 7.57
C MET A 172 -7.22 -11.26 6.75
N ILE A 173 -6.91 -12.37 7.40
CA ILE A 173 -6.42 -13.59 6.73
C ILE A 173 -7.47 -14.15 5.78
N THR A 174 -8.73 -14.26 6.24
CA THR A 174 -9.83 -14.80 5.44
C THR A 174 -10.09 -13.95 4.20
N GLN A 175 -10.12 -12.63 4.34
CA GLN A 175 -10.34 -11.72 3.23
C GLN A 175 -9.16 -11.70 2.25
N LEU A 176 -7.92 -11.68 2.75
CA LEU A 176 -6.73 -11.77 1.90
C LEU A 176 -6.69 -13.06 1.09
N ALA A 177 -7.10 -14.19 1.66
CA ALA A 177 -7.03 -15.50 0.98
C ALA A 177 -7.77 -15.51 -0.36
N VAL A 178 -8.84 -14.72 -0.49
CA VAL A 178 -9.68 -14.65 -1.69
C VAL A 178 -9.59 -13.32 -2.44
N ALA A 179 -8.87 -12.33 -1.90
CA ALA A 179 -8.83 -10.99 -2.49
C ALA A 179 -8.03 -10.97 -3.79
N GLU A 180 -8.62 -10.35 -4.80
CA GLU A 180 -7.98 -10.03 -6.08
C GLU A 180 -8.16 -8.54 -6.39
N PRO A 181 -7.19 -7.88 -7.06
CA PRO A 181 -7.38 -6.52 -7.54
C PRO A 181 -8.62 -6.43 -8.45
N LEU A 182 -9.54 -5.54 -8.11
CA LEU A 182 -10.78 -5.37 -8.89
C LEU A 182 -10.48 -4.69 -10.23
N ALA A 183 -11.11 -5.16 -11.31
CA ALA A 183 -11.08 -4.44 -12.58
C ALA A 183 -11.91 -3.15 -12.46
N LEU A 184 -11.33 -2.01 -12.85
CA LEU A 184 -11.95 -0.68 -12.80
C LEU A 184 -11.99 -0.08 -14.21
N ALA A 185 -12.99 0.76 -14.47
CA ALA A 185 -13.16 1.37 -15.80
C ALA A 185 -12.03 2.36 -16.15
N ASN A 186 -11.57 3.13 -15.17
CA ASN A 186 -10.55 4.17 -15.33
C ASN A 186 -9.19 3.70 -14.78
N LEU A 187 -8.76 2.48 -15.15
CA LEU A 187 -7.55 1.85 -14.64
C LEU A 187 -6.42 1.89 -15.65
N THR A 188 -5.25 2.30 -15.17
CA THR A 188 -3.96 2.16 -15.85
C THR A 188 -3.07 1.25 -15.02
N GLU A 189 -2.73 0.06 -15.53
CA GLU A 189 -1.75 -0.82 -14.89
C GLU A 189 -0.37 -0.64 -15.47
N ARG A 190 0.65 -0.82 -14.62
CA ARG A 190 2.06 -0.74 -14.97
C ARG A 190 2.80 -1.97 -14.47
N LYS A 191 3.63 -2.50 -15.33
CA LYS A 191 4.53 -3.61 -15.02
C LYS A 191 5.93 -3.09 -14.72
N LEU A 192 6.51 -3.59 -13.66
CA LEU A 192 7.91 -3.31 -13.36
C LEU A 192 8.82 -3.98 -14.41
N GLY A 193 9.81 -3.24 -14.88
CA GLY A 193 10.76 -3.71 -15.91
C GLY A 193 10.29 -3.55 -17.35
N GLU A 194 8.98 -3.30 -17.57
CA GLU A 194 8.41 -2.99 -18.89
C GLU A 194 8.02 -1.52 -18.97
N ASP A 195 7.00 -1.11 -18.19
CA ASP A 195 6.48 0.26 -18.17
C ASP A 195 7.27 1.18 -17.26
N ILE A 196 7.66 0.66 -16.10
CA ILE A 196 8.45 1.36 -15.09
C ILE A 196 9.77 0.62 -14.88
N ILE A 197 10.87 1.25 -15.23
CA ILE A 197 12.21 0.69 -15.00
C ILE A 197 12.60 0.88 -13.54
N GLY A 198 12.98 -0.22 -12.87
CA GLY A 198 13.39 -0.25 -11.47
C GLY A 198 13.61 -1.66 -10.98
N SER A 199 14.02 -1.79 -9.72
CA SER A 199 14.21 -3.07 -9.06
C SER A 199 12.99 -3.44 -8.20
N PRO A 200 12.65 -4.72 -8.03
CA PRO A 200 11.56 -5.15 -7.15
C PRO A 200 11.99 -5.05 -5.68
N LEU A 201 12.07 -3.82 -5.15
CA LEU A 201 12.57 -3.54 -3.81
C LEU A 201 11.75 -4.21 -2.72
N TRP A 202 10.48 -4.48 -2.95
CA TRP A 202 9.62 -5.24 -2.03
C TRP A 202 10.09 -6.69 -1.79
N LEU A 203 10.99 -7.22 -2.62
CA LEU A 203 11.60 -8.55 -2.45
C LEU A 203 12.95 -8.49 -1.71
N ARG A 204 13.47 -7.32 -1.41
CA ARG A 204 14.75 -7.17 -0.71
C ARG A 204 14.59 -7.49 0.77
N ALA A 205 15.68 -7.93 1.42
CA ALA A 205 15.68 -8.18 2.86
C ALA A 205 15.51 -6.87 3.66
N GLU A 206 16.11 -5.80 3.17
CA GLU A 206 16.12 -4.48 3.84
C GLU A 206 15.70 -3.36 2.88
N PRO A 207 15.16 -2.25 3.42
CA PRO A 207 14.87 -1.05 2.65
C PRO A 207 16.14 -0.51 1.96
N GLN A 208 16.02 -0.19 0.69
CA GLN A 208 17.10 0.38 -0.11
C GLN A 208 16.65 1.68 -0.78
N ASP A 209 17.61 2.57 -1.05
CA ASP A 209 17.39 3.74 -1.89
C ASP A 209 17.52 3.35 -3.36
N ASP A 210 16.63 3.90 -4.19
CA ASP A 210 16.71 3.81 -5.65
C ASP A 210 16.09 5.09 -6.22
N ASP A 211 16.91 6.12 -6.34
CA ASP A 211 16.48 7.44 -6.83
C ASP A 211 16.03 7.38 -8.29
N ALA A 212 16.61 6.49 -9.10
CA ALA A 212 16.21 6.30 -10.49
C ALA A 212 14.80 5.70 -10.56
N PHE A 213 14.52 4.69 -9.76
CA PHE A 213 13.18 4.09 -9.67
C PHE A 213 12.15 5.10 -9.14
N ALA A 214 12.49 5.87 -8.10
CA ALA A 214 11.64 6.93 -7.58
C ALA A 214 11.33 8.00 -8.65
N ALA A 215 12.32 8.42 -9.44
CA ALA A 215 12.15 9.36 -10.53
C ALA A 215 11.27 8.80 -11.65
N ASN A 216 11.40 7.51 -11.99
CA ASN A 216 10.59 6.84 -13.00
C ASN A 216 9.12 6.74 -12.56
N ILE A 217 8.84 6.36 -11.31
CA ILE A 217 7.49 6.37 -10.73
C ILE A 217 6.89 7.78 -10.82
N ALA A 218 7.61 8.80 -10.37
CA ALA A 218 7.12 10.17 -10.38
C ALA A 218 6.84 10.68 -11.80
N ALA A 219 7.72 10.39 -12.76
CA ALA A 219 7.55 10.81 -14.14
C ALA A 219 6.34 10.16 -14.81
N ASP A 220 6.06 8.88 -14.51
CA ASP A 220 4.90 8.19 -15.05
C ASP A 220 3.60 8.67 -14.40
N LEU A 221 3.57 8.83 -13.07
CA LEU A 221 2.41 9.37 -12.35
C LEU A 221 2.06 10.80 -12.80
N ASP A 222 3.05 11.66 -13.07
CA ASP A 222 2.82 13.01 -13.59
C ASP A 222 2.17 12.97 -14.98
N ARG A 223 2.73 12.18 -15.92
CA ARG A 223 2.17 12.02 -17.27
C ARG A 223 0.76 11.44 -17.23
N TRP A 224 0.57 10.37 -16.45
CA TRP A 224 -0.71 9.70 -16.30
C TRP A 224 -1.77 10.64 -15.73
N SER A 225 -1.49 11.31 -14.61
CA SER A 225 -2.47 12.19 -13.97
C SER A 225 -2.80 13.43 -14.81
N ALA A 226 -1.88 13.88 -15.68
CA ALA A 226 -2.17 14.93 -16.65
C ALA A 226 -3.10 14.45 -17.78
N SER A 227 -3.03 13.18 -18.16
CA SER A 227 -3.86 12.61 -19.23
C SER A 227 -5.30 12.29 -18.82
N CYS A 228 -5.58 12.22 -17.51
CA CYS A 228 -6.92 11.91 -16.98
C CYS A 228 -7.83 13.14 -16.83
N GLY A 229 -7.34 14.34 -17.08
CA GLY A 229 -8.04 15.62 -16.89
C GLY A 229 -8.51 16.28 -18.21
N GLY A 230 -8.81 15.50 -19.25
CA GLY A 230 -9.33 15.97 -20.53
C GLY A 230 -10.84 15.84 -20.65
#